data_a94284053aa2e9a06a4ab6d97c568349
#
_entry.id   a94284053aa2e9a06a4ab6d97c568349
#
_cell.length_a   1.000
_cell.length_b   1.000
_cell.length_c   1.000
_cell.angle_alpha   90.00
_cell.angle_beta   90.00
_cell.angle_gamma   90.00
#
_symmetry.space_group_name_H-M   'P 1'
#
loop_
_entity.id
_entity.type
_entity.pdbx_description
1 polymer ?
#
loop_
_entity_poly.entity_id
_entity_poly.type
_entity_poly.pdbx_seq_one_letter_code
_entity_poly.pdbx_strand_id
1 'polypeptide(L)' 'MQIGAKLKELRILKGLTQEELADRTELSKGFISQLERDLTSPSIATLMDIL' A
#
# COMPACT_ATOMS: atom_id res chain seq x y z
N MET A 1 5.26 -2.89 -14.49
CA MET A 1 3.90 -2.72 -13.97
C MET A 1 3.94 -1.75 -12.80
N GLN A 2 3.07 -0.73 -12.82
CA GLN A 2 3.07 0.29 -11.77
C GLN A 2 2.08 -0.10 -10.68
N ILE A 3 2.51 -0.98 -9.80
CA ILE A 3 1.69 -1.48 -8.70
C ILE A 3 1.42 -0.36 -7.69
N GLY A 4 2.38 0.53 -7.49
CA GLY A 4 2.24 1.62 -6.51
C GLY A 4 1.09 2.57 -6.82
N ALA A 5 0.94 2.98 -8.08
CA ALA A 5 -0.16 3.86 -8.49
C ALA A 5 -1.51 3.17 -8.29
N LYS A 6 -1.59 1.87 -8.59
CA LYS A 6 -2.80 1.09 -8.40
C LYS A 6 -3.16 0.94 -6.94
N LEU A 7 -2.15 0.71 -6.10
CA LEU A 7 -2.35 0.61 -4.66
C LEU A 7 -2.88 1.92 -4.08
N LYS A 8 -2.31 3.04 -4.49
CA LYS A 8 -2.77 4.35 -4.06
C LYS A 8 -4.21 4.60 -4.48
N GLU A 9 -4.53 4.27 -5.72
CA GLU A 9 -5.90 4.42 -6.24
C GLU A 9 -6.91 3.63 -5.40
N LEU A 10 -6.60 2.37 -5.11
CA LEU A 10 -7.48 1.53 -4.28
C LEU A 10 -7.62 2.10 -2.87
N ARG A 11 -6.54 2.60 -2.29
CA ARG A 11 -6.57 3.20 -0.97
C ARG A 11 -7.51 4.41 -0.94
N ILE A 12 -7.40 5.28 -1.93
CA ILE A 12 -8.23 6.48 -2.03
C ILE A 12 -9.69 6.11 -2.24
N LEU A 13 -9.96 5.10 -3.07
CA LEU A 13 -11.32 4.62 -3.30
C LEU A 13 -11.96 4.10 -2.01
N LYS A 14 -11.18 3.54 -1.10
CA LYS A 14 -11.67 3.06 0.18
C LYS A 14 -11.74 4.16 1.25
N GLY A 15 -11.33 5.38 0.90
CA GLY A 15 -11.33 6.50 1.83
C GLY A 15 -10.31 6.39 2.95
N LEU A 16 -9.17 5.74 2.68
CA LEU A 16 -8.14 5.50 3.70
C LEU A 16 -6.94 6.41 3.49
N THR A 17 -6.36 6.88 4.62
CA THR A 17 -5.04 7.50 4.59
C THR A 17 -3.97 6.42 4.53
N GLN A 18 -2.73 6.81 4.24
CA GLN A 18 -1.60 5.86 4.28
C GLN A 18 -1.45 5.25 5.67
N GLU A 19 -1.63 6.06 6.70
CA GLU A 19 -1.53 5.60 8.08
C GLU A 19 -2.62 4.58 8.42
N GLU A 20 -3.85 4.83 7.98
CA GLU A 20 -4.95 3.91 8.18
C GLU A 20 -4.72 2.59 7.48
N LEU A 21 -4.23 2.64 6.24
CA LEU A 21 -3.92 1.43 5.50
C LEU A 21 -2.78 0.64 6.17
N ALA A 22 -1.77 1.35 6.66
CA ALA A 22 -0.66 0.72 7.37
C ALA A 22 -1.15 -0.01 8.62
N ASP A 23 -2.03 0.62 9.39
CA ASP A 23 -2.60 0.00 10.59
C ASP A 23 -3.38 -1.27 10.26
N ARG A 24 -4.17 -1.24 9.18
CA ARG A 24 -4.99 -2.38 8.79
C ARG A 24 -4.16 -3.57 8.30
N THR A 25 -2.99 -3.29 7.72
CA THR A 25 -2.13 -4.31 7.15
C THR A 25 -0.96 -4.69 8.05
N GLU A 26 -0.87 -4.05 9.24
CA GLU A 26 0.23 -4.23 10.18
C GLU A 26 1.58 -3.84 9.57
N LEU A 27 1.56 -2.89 8.64
CA LEU A 27 2.76 -2.35 8.00
C LEU A 27 3.01 -0.93 8.52
N SER A 28 4.19 -0.37 8.23
CA SER A 28 4.48 1.00 8.59
C SER A 28 3.97 1.97 7.51
N LYS A 29 3.65 3.19 7.91
CA LYS A 29 3.29 4.24 6.97
C LYS A 29 4.40 4.50 5.96
N GLY A 30 5.66 4.47 6.42
CA GLY A 30 6.80 4.66 5.53
C GLY A 30 6.88 3.58 4.46
N PHE A 31 6.59 2.34 4.82
CA PHE A 31 6.57 1.24 3.86
C PHE A 31 5.44 1.42 2.83
N ILE A 32 4.24 1.79 3.28
CA ILE A 32 3.13 2.07 2.38
C ILE A 32 3.49 3.20 1.41
N SER A 33 4.11 4.27 1.91
CA SER A 33 4.56 5.39 1.07
C SER A 33 5.54 4.92 0.00
N GLN A 34 6.50 4.06 0.38
CA GLN A 34 7.47 3.52 -0.57
C GLN A 34 6.80 2.63 -1.62
N LEU A 35 5.83 1.82 -1.22
CA LEU A 35 5.09 0.97 -2.14
C LEU A 35 4.32 1.81 -3.17
N GLU A 36 3.66 2.87 -2.71
CA GLU A 36 2.86 3.72 -3.60
C GLU A 36 3.72 4.52 -4.57
N ARG A 37 4.99 4.71 -4.24
CA ARG A 37 5.94 5.43 -5.09
C ARG A 37 6.82 4.51 -5.91
N ASP A 38 6.55 3.21 -5.87
CA ASP A 38 7.33 2.17 -6.57
C ASP A 38 8.81 2.15 -6.18
N LEU A 39 9.12 2.57 -4.95
CA LEU A 39 10.48 2.57 -4.43
C LEU A 39 10.89 1.20 -3.88
N THR A 40 9.92 0.33 -3.62
CA THR A 40 10.16 -1.03 -3.18
C THR A 40 9.08 -1.93 -3.78
N SER A 41 9.38 -3.21 -3.86
CA SER A 41 8.41 -4.19 -4.36
C SER A 41 7.86 -5.00 -3.20
N PRO A 42 6.54 -5.11 -3.06
CA PRO A 42 5.96 -5.96 -2.02
C PRO A 42 6.14 -7.43 -2.38
N SER A 43 6.25 -8.27 -1.37
CA SER A 43 6.15 -9.71 -1.61
C SER A 43 4.70 -10.06 -1.97
N ILE A 44 4.49 -11.23 -2.56
CA ILE A 44 3.14 -11.68 -2.90
C ILE A 44 2.27 -11.74 -1.64
N ALA A 45 2.82 -12.23 -0.54
CA ALA A 45 2.06 -12.31 0.72
C ALA A 45 1.65 -10.92 1.23
N THR A 46 2.57 -9.95 1.18
CA THR A 46 2.28 -8.57 1.57
C THR A 46 1.19 -7.97 0.68
N LEU A 47 1.28 -8.19 -0.62
CA LEU A 47 0.31 -7.66 -1.57
C LEU A 47 -1.08 -8.25 -1.31
N MET A 48 -1.17 -9.53 -1.01
CA MET A 48 -2.44 -10.19 -0.71
C MET A 48 -3.06 -9.65 0.58
N ASP A 49 -2.25 -9.33 1.57
CA ASP A 49 -2.73 -8.74 2.82
C ASP A 49 -3.32 -7.34 2.60
N ILE A 50 -2.75 -6.57 1.68
CA ILE A 50 -3.22 -5.23 1.34
C ILE A 50 -4.54 -5.29 0.56
N LEU A 51 -4.63 -6.23 -0.36
CA LEU A 51 -5.82 -6.40 -1.18
C LEU A 51 -6.92 -7.15 -0.42
#